data_2da91b858e777e34ed7c4b3060c01cd9
#
_entry.id   2da91b858e777e34ed7c4b3060c01cd9
#
_cell.length_a   1.000
_cell.length_b   1.000
_cell.length_c   1.000
_cell.angle_alpha   90.00
_cell.angle_beta   90.00
_cell.angle_gamma   90.00
#
_symmetry.space_group_name_H-M   'P 1'
#
loop_
_entity.id
_entity.type
_entity.pdbx_description
1 polymer ?
#
loop_
_entity_poly.entity_id
_entity_poly.type
_entity_poly.pdbx_seq_one_letter_code
_entity_poly.pdbx_strand_id
1 'polypeptide(L)'
;VASLAPTFGRGAMTNHWVDIKNANVVMVMGGNAAEAHPVGFRWAMEAKNNNDATLIVVDPRFTRTASVADIYAPIRSGTDITFLSGVLRYLIENDKINAEYVKHYTNASLLVRDDFAFEDGLFSGYDAEKRQYDKSSWNYQFDENGYAKRDETLTHPRCVWNLLKAHVSRYTP
;
A
#
# COMPACT_ATOMS: atom_id res chain seq x y z
N VAL A 1 -5.53 -10.19 -8.82
CA VAL A 1 -6.45 -10.91 -7.92
C VAL A 1 -5.72 -11.43 -6.70
N ALA A 2 -4.58 -12.14 -6.87
CA ALA A 2 -3.84 -12.73 -5.75
C ALA A 2 -3.35 -11.71 -4.69
N SER A 3 -3.01 -10.48 -5.10
CA SER A 3 -2.60 -9.41 -4.18
C SER A 3 -3.79 -8.67 -3.56
N LEU A 4 -4.84 -8.44 -4.35
CA LEU A 4 -6.02 -7.69 -3.91
C LEU A 4 -6.88 -8.49 -2.92
N ALA A 5 -7.03 -9.79 -3.14
CA ALA A 5 -7.87 -10.63 -2.29
C ALA A 5 -7.39 -10.68 -0.82
N PRO A 6 -6.09 -10.91 -0.51
CA PRO A 6 -5.61 -10.86 0.86
C PRO A 6 -5.67 -9.46 1.50
N THR A 7 -5.53 -8.41 0.69
CA THR A 7 -5.48 -7.02 1.17
C THR A 7 -6.87 -6.45 1.42
N PHE A 8 -7.80 -6.68 0.48
CA PHE A 8 -9.14 -6.08 0.49
C PHE A 8 -10.28 -7.10 0.61
N GLY A 9 -9.96 -8.40 0.69
CA GLY A 9 -10.95 -9.47 0.73
C GLY A 9 -11.56 -9.82 -0.64
N ARG A 10 -11.32 -9.01 -1.67
CA ARG A 10 -11.85 -9.20 -3.02
C ARG A 10 -10.93 -8.62 -4.08
N GLY A 11 -10.87 -9.26 -5.25
CA GLY A 11 -10.17 -8.76 -6.43
C GLY A 11 -11.09 -7.93 -7.32
N ALA A 12 -11.52 -6.76 -6.85
CA ALA A 12 -12.43 -5.88 -7.58
C ALA A 12 -11.98 -4.42 -7.46
N MET A 13 -12.40 -3.59 -8.42
CA MET A 13 -12.21 -2.15 -8.36
C MET A 13 -13.07 -1.56 -7.21
N THR A 14 -12.50 -0.68 -6.40
CA THR A 14 -13.17 -0.13 -5.22
C THR A 14 -14.11 1.02 -5.55
N ASN A 15 -13.79 1.80 -6.60
CA ASN A 15 -14.55 2.97 -7.02
C ASN A 15 -14.97 2.87 -8.50
N HIS A 16 -15.94 3.68 -8.89
CA HIS A 16 -16.30 3.84 -10.29
C HIS A 16 -15.28 4.75 -11.02
N TRP A 17 -15.00 4.49 -12.30
CA TRP A 17 -14.07 5.29 -13.10
C TRP A 17 -14.41 6.78 -13.11
N VAL A 18 -15.70 7.12 -13.14
CA VAL A 18 -16.17 8.50 -13.15
C VAL A 18 -15.71 9.29 -11.93
N ASP A 19 -15.51 8.64 -10.78
CA ASP A 19 -15.07 9.30 -9.56
C ASP A 19 -13.64 9.85 -9.65
N ILE A 20 -12.83 9.35 -10.58
CA ILE A 20 -11.47 9.87 -10.82
C ILE A 20 -11.49 11.36 -11.12
N LYS A 21 -12.52 11.86 -11.81
CA LYS A 21 -12.65 13.30 -12.12
C LYS A 21 -12.71 14.21 -10.90
N ASN A 22 -13.10 13.68 -9.75
CA ASN A 22 -13.21 14.42 -8.49
C ASN A 22 -11.92 14.40 -7.65
N ALA A 23 -10.86 13.70 -8.14
CA ALA A 23 -9.60 13.61 -7.43
C ALA A 23 -8.79 14.90 -7.55
N ASN A 24 -8.04 15.22 -6.49
CA ASN A 24 -7.03 16.29 -6.51
C ASN A 24 -5.66 15.78 -6.96
N VAL A 25 -5.42 14.47 -6.81
CA VAL A 25 -4.21 13.79 -7.25
C VAL A 25 -4.59 12.47 -7.90
N VAL A 26 -4.06 12.20 -9.08
CA VAL A 26 -4.18 10.93 -9.77
C VAL A 26 -2.79 10.34 -9.96
N MET A 27 -2.53 9.18 -9.39
CA MET A 27 -1.25 8.48 -9.59
C MET A 27 -1.47 7.24 -10.45
N VAL A 28 -0.80 7.17 -11.58
CA VAL A 28 -0.75 5.99 -12.46
C VAL A 28 0.60 5.32 -12.29
N MET A 29 0.61 4.09 -11.80
CA MET A 29 1.83 3.35 -11.55
C MET A 29 1.86 2.06 -12.36
N GLY A 30 2.90 1.88 -13.18
CA GLY A 30 3.11 0.68 -14.01
C GLY A 30 2.05 0.44 -15.07
N GLY A 31 1.32 1.48 -15.49
CA GLY A 31 0.24 1.37 -16.45
C GLY A 31 0.27 2.45 -17.53
N ASN A 32 -0.05 2.07 -18.78
CA ASN A 32 -0.21 3.01 -19.87
C ASN A 32 -1.70 3.22 -20.18
N ALA A 33 -2.40 3.87 -19.24
CA ALA A 33 -3.85 4.04 -19.29
C ALA A 33 -4.33 4.84 -20.51
N ALA A 34 -3.53 5.79 -21.01
CA ALA A 34 -3.85 6.55 -22.21
C ALA A 34 -3.98 5.67 -23.47
N GLU A 35 -3.30 4.54 -23.52
CA GLU A 35 -3.38 3.57 -24.63
C GLU A 35 -4.28 2.37 -24.29
N ALA A 36 -4.11 1.78 -23.10
CA ALA A 36 -4.80 0.55 -22.72
C ALA A 36 -6.26 0.78 -22.31
N HIS A 37 -6.58 1.98 -21.77
CA HIS A 37 -7.92 2.34 -21.29
C HIS A 37 -8.27 3.80 -21.66
N PRO A 38 -8.29 4.15 -22.95
CA PRO A 38 -8.38 5.55 -23.39
C PRO A 38 -9.68 6.24 -22.93
N VAL A 39 -10.79 5.51 -22.89
CA VAL A 39 -12.09 6.04 -22.42
C VAL A 39 -12.07 6.27 -20.91
N GLY A 40 -11.47 5.35 -20.14
CA GLY A 40 -11.29 5.51 -18.70
C GLY A 40 -10.31 6.64 -18.34
N PHE A 41 -9.24 6.77 -19.12
CA PHE A 41 -8.24 7.82 -18.91
C PHE A 41 -8.77 9.24 -19.11
N ARG A 42 -9.86 9.41 -19.83
CA ARG A 42 -10.55 10.71 -19.95
C ARG A 42 -10.92 11.30 -18.60
N TRP A 43 -11.28 10.49 -17.63
CA TRP A 43 -11.65 10.97 -16.30
C TRP A 43 -10.44 11.54 -15.55
N ALA A 44 -9.25 10.99 -15.75
CA ALA A 44 -8.02 11.58 -15.23
C ALA A 44 -7.69 12.92 -15.89
N MET A 45 -7.90 13.02 -17.21
CA MET A 45 -7.73 14.28 -17.93
C MET A 45 -8.79 15.32 -17.54
N GLU A 46 -10.02 14.89 -17.24
CA GLU A 46 -11.07 15.77 -16.73
C GLU A 46 -10.74 16.28 -15.32
N ALA A 47 -10.21 15.43 -14.44
CA ALA A 47 -9.72 15.86 -13.13
C ALA A 47 -8.63 16.93 -13.27
N LYS A 48 -7.67 16.72 -14.18
CA LYS A 48 -6.59 17.68 -14.43
C LYS A 48 -7.11 19.01 -15.00
N ASN A 49 -8.01 18.97 -15.96
CA ASN A 49 -8.47 20.18 -16.66
C ASN A 49 -9.51 20.99 -15.88
N ASN A 50 -10.38 20.32 -15.12
CA ASN A 50 -11.55 20.94 -14.49
C ASN A 50 -11.45 21.03 -12.96
N ASN A 51 -10.55 20.26 -12.35
CA ASN A 51 -10.37 20.20 -10.89
C ASN A 51 -8.93 20.47 -10.46
N ASP A 52 -8.09 20.94 -11.39
CA ASP A 52 -6.68 21.29 -11.14
C ASP A 52 -5.88 20.14 -10.48
N ALA A 53 -6.24 18.90 -10.82
CA ALA A 53 -5.62 17.70 -10.24
C ALA A 53 -4.20 17.51 -10.77
N THR A 54 -3.30 17.12 -9.89
CA THR A 54 -1.93 16.71 -10.27
C THR A 54 -1.94 15.27 -10.76
N LEU A 55 -1.47 15.06 -11.99
CA LEU A 55 -1.26 13.72 -12.56
C LEU A 55 0.19 13.30 -12.36
N ILE A 56 0.40 12.24 -11.58
CA ILE A 56 1.70 11.63 -11.31
C ILE A 56 1.77 10.31 -12.06
N VAL A 57 2.84 10.08 -12.83
CA VAL A 57 3.08 8.80 -13.49
C VAL A 57 4.38 8.20 -13.01
N VAL A 58 4.31 6.98 -12.50
CA VAL A 58 5.44 6.20 -11.99
C VAL A 58 5.60 4.98 -12.88
N ASP A 59 6.61 4.99 -13.74
CA ASP A 59 6.81 3.90 -14.73
C ASP A 59 8.30 3.85 -15.15
N PRO A 60 8.90 2.68 -15.34
CA PRO A 60 10.25 2.58 -15.88
C PRO A 60 10.36 3.06 -17.34
N ARG A 61 9.24 3.11 -18.05
CA ARG A 61 9.16 3.56 -19.44
C ARG A 61 8.35 4.84 -19.57
N PHE A 62 8.86 5.81 -20.33
CA PHE A 62 8.09 7.00 -20.70
C PHE A 62 6.98 6.63 -21.69
N THR A 63 5.74 6.58 -21.20
CA THR A 63 4.55 6.16 -21.94
C THR A 63 3.73 7.36 -22.44
N ARG A 64 2.68 7.11 -23.23
CA ARG A 64 1.71 8.17 -23.58
C ARG A 64 1.01 8.75 -22.35
N THR A 65 0.78 7.94 -21.33
CA THR A 65 0.26 8.44 -20.06
C THR A 65 1.26 9.40 -19.40
N ALA A 66 2.55 9.05 -19.42
CA ALA A 66 3.62 9.88 -18.87
C ALA A 66 3.77 11.21 -19.66
N SER A 67 3.47 11.24 -20.96
CA SER A 67 3.62 12.46 -21.76
C SER A 67 2.66 13.59 -21.40
N VAL A 68 1.61 13.30 -20.67
CA VAL A 68 0.62 14.28 -20.18
C VAL A 68 0.64 14.45 -18.65
N ALA A 69 1.58 13.80 -17.98
CA ALA A 69 1.75 13.91 -16.54
C ALA A 69 2.37 15.26 -16.14
N ASP A 70 2.01 15.74 -14.96
CA ASP A 70 2.66 16.88 -14.32
C ASP A 70 3.98 16.46 -13.68
N ILE A 71 4.00 15.23 -13.13
CA ILE A 71 5.18 14.61 -12.54
C ILE A 71 5.38 13.22 -13.16
N TYR A 72 6.54 13.01 -13.76
CA TYR A 72 6.98 11.68 -14.18
C TYR A 72 8.13 11.22 -13.28
N ALA A 73 7.93 10.09 -12.62
CA ALA A 73 8.92 9.46 -11.77
C ALA A 73 9.39 8.15 -12.41
N PRO A 74 10.54 8.15 -13.11
CA PRO A 74 11.11 6.93 -13.65
C PRO A 74 11.65 6.06 -12.50
N ILE A 75 11.13 4.85 -12.39
CA ILE A 75 11.62 3.85 -11.44
C ILE A 75 12.34 2.72 -12.16
N ARG A 76 13.24 2.03 -11.44
CA ARG A 76 13.81 0.79 -11.93
C ARG A 76 12.78 -0.34 -11.78
N SER A 77 12.64 -1.19 -12.79
CA SER A 77 11.76 -2.37 -12.69
C SER A 77 12.09 -3.21 -11.44
N GLY A 78 11.05 -3.59 -10.69
CA GLY A 78 11.16 -4.34 -9.44
C GLY A 78 11.41 -3.48 -8.19
N THR A 79 11.34 -2.14 -8.27
CA THR A 79 11.51 -1.24 -7.13
C THR A 79 10.20 -0.60 -6.64
N ASP A 80 9.07 -1.12 -7.08
CA ASP A 80 7.73 -0.61 -6.72
C ASP A 80 7.51 -0.60 -5.21
N ILE A 81 7.86 -1.70 -4.54
CA ILE A 81 7.74 -1.82 -3.07
C ILE A 81 8.61 -0.77 -2.38
N THR A 82 9.84 -0.55 -2.85
CA THR A 82 10.75 0.45 -2.30
C THR A 82 10.18 1.86 -2.45
N PHE A 83 9.68 2.20 -3.64
CA PHE A 83 9.07 3.49 -3.92
C PHE A 83 7.85 3.74 -3.01
N LEU A 84 6.90 2.81 -2.97
CA LEU A 84 5.70 2.94 -2.14
C LEU A 84 6.02 2.94 -0.64
N SER A 85 7.00 2.17 -0.20
CA SER A 85 7.45 2.17 1.19
C SER A 85 8.11 3.50 1.59
N GLY A 86 8.85 4.13 0.67
CA GLY A 86 9.38 5.48 0.87
C GLY A 86 8.28 6.53 1.02
N VAL A 87 7.25 6.46 0.16
CA VAL A 87 6.07 7.34 0.28
C VAL A 87 5.36 7.11 1.62
N LEU A 88 5.14 5.85 1.99
CA LEU A 88 4.49 5.51 3.26
C LEU A 88 5.29 5.99 4.46
N ARG A 89 6.62 5.81 4.45
CA ARG A 89 7.50 6.37 5.47
C ARG A 89 7.33 7.88 5.60
N TYR A 90 7.38 8.61 4.49
CA TYR A 90 7.21 10.07 4.49
C TYR A 90 5.88 10.49 5.12
N LEU A 91 4.78 9.80 4.78
CA LEU A 91 3.46 10.08 5.33
C LEU A 91 3.43 9.86 6.86
N ILE A 92 4.06 8.78 7.33
CA ILE A 92 4.12 8.42 8.76
C ILE A 92 4.99 9.42 9.53
N GLU A 93 6.19 9.72 9.06
CA GLU A 93 7.15 10.60 9.74
C GLU A 93 6.68 12.06 9.81
N ASN A 94 5.84 12.49 8.86
CA ASN A 94 5.28 13.84 8.81
C ASN A 94 3.82 13.92 9.30
N ASP A 95 3.32 12.88 9.96
CA ASP A 95 1.95 12.80 10.50
C ASP A 95 0.86 13.12 9.45
N LYS A 96 1.09 12.71 8.19
CA LYS A 96 0.18 12.91 7.06
C LYS A 96 -0.70 11.69 6.80
N ILE A 97 -1.21 11.10 7.87
CA ILE A 97 -2.09 9.93 7.83
C ILE A 97 -3.50 10.28 8.28
N ASN A 98 -4.48 9.59 7.75
CA ASN A 98 -5.83 9.61 8.31
C ASN A 98 -5.89 8.59 9.48
N ALA A 99 -5.63 9.06 10.70
CA ALA A 99 -5.55 8.20 11.88
C ALA A 99 -6.86 7.43 12.14
N GLU A 100 -8.02 8.05 11.92
CA GLU A 100 -9.34 7.45 12.06
C GLU A 100 -9.49 6.26 11.10
N TYR A 101 -9.16 6.47 9.81
CA TYR A 101 -9.20 5.43 8.81
C TYR A 101 -8.22 4.28 9.14
N VAL A 102 -7.00 4.63 9.53
CA VAL A 102 -5.95 3.65 9.86
C VAL A 102 -6.39 2.74 11.00
N LYS A 103 -6.99 3.30 12.06
CA LYS A 103 -7.44 2.53 13.23
C LYS A 103 -8.61 1.59 12.95
N HIS A 104 -9.60 2.07 12.21
CA HIS A 104 -10.89 1.39 12.13
C HIS A 104 -11.08 0.58 10.85
N TYR A 105 -10.40 0.94 9.75
CA TYR A 105 -10.60 0.34 8.43
C TYR A 105 -9.38 -0.42 7.92
N THR A 106 -8.31 -0.53 8.72
CA THR A 106 -7.14 -1.36 8.41
C THR A 106 -6.82 -2.32 9.54
N ASN A 107 -5.85 -3.20 9.31
CA ASN A 107 -5.33 -4.09 10.36
C ASN A 107 -4.28 -3.43 11.26
N ALA A 108 -4.03 -2.13 11.13
CA ALA A 108 -2.98 -1.41 11.83
C ALA A 108 -3.08 -1.52 13.37
N SER A 109 -4.31 -1.55 13.90
CA SER A 109 -4.57 -1.69 15.34
C SER A 109 -4.49 -3.12 15.88
N LEU A 110 -4.38 -4.13 15.03
CA LEU A 110 -4.35 -5.53 15.47
C LEU A 110 -3.02 -5.91 16.11
N LEU A 111 -3.06 -6.75 17.15
CA LEU A 111 -1.86 -7.25 17.82
C LEU A 111 -1.38 -8.54 17.17
N VAL A 112 -0.16 -8.54 16.66
CA VAL A 112 0.49 -9.71 16.06
C VAL A 112 0.98 -10.65 17.17
N ARG A 113 0.92 -11.95 16.94
CA ARG A 113 1.43 -12.97 17.88
C ARG A 113 2.88 -12.71 18.25
N ASP A 114 3.26 -13.07 19.47
CA ASP A 114 4.61 -12.84 19.99
C ASP A 114 5.69 -13.66 19.27
N ASP A 115 5.31 -14.83 18.76
CA ASP A 115 6.17 -15.74 18.01
C ASP A 115 6.33 -15.37 16.51
N PHE A 116 5.63 -14.35 16.02
CA PHE A 116 5.89 -13.81 14.68
C PHE A 116 7.12 -12.91 14.69
N ALA A 117 8.03 -13.14 13.76
CA ALA A 117 9.21 -12.33 13.54
C ALA A 117 9.47 -12.11 12.04
N PHE A 118 10.19 -11.05 11.73
CA PHE A 118 10.75 -10.78 10.40
C PHE A 118 12.17 -10.26 10.58
N GLU A 119 13.15 -11.11 10.32
CA GLU A 119 14.56 -10.84 10.53
C GLU A 119 15.35 -11.25 9.29
N ASP A 120 16.33 -10.45 8.88
CA ASP A 120 17.21 -10.70 7.73
C ASP A 120 16.49 -11.06 6.43
N GLY A 121 15.29 -10.48 6.22
CA GLY A 121 14.48 -10.73 5.02
C GLY A 121 13.63 -12.00 5.06
N LEU A 122 13.64 -12.74 6.16
CA LEU A 122 12.88 -13.96 6.35
C LEU A 122 11.82 -13.78 7.44
N PHE A 123 10.66 -14.38 7.22
CA PHE A 123 9.63 -14.49 8.24
C PHE A 123 9.90 -15.67 9.17
N SER A 124 9.37 -15.63 10.39
CA SER A 124 9.39 -16.76 11.32
C SER A 124 8.81 -18.03 10.70
N GLY A 125 9.34 -19.18 11.10
CA GLY A 125 8.92 -20.50 10.59
C GLY A 125 9.57 -20.94 9.27
N TYR A 126 10.62 -20.26 8.81
CA TYR A 126 11.36 -20.68 7.62
C TYR A 126 12.19 -21.95 7.87
N ASP A 127 11.96 -22.99 7.07
CA ASP A 127 12.74 -24.21 6.99
C ASP A 127 13.66 -24.13 5.77
N ALA A 128 14.95 -23.99 6.00
CA ALA A 128 15.95 -23.82 4.94
C ALA A 128 16.17 -25.10 4.11
N GLU A 129 15.98 -26.28 4.70
CA GLU A 129 16.17 -27.57 4.00
C GLU A 129 15.01 -27.81 3.03
N LYS A 130 13.78 -27.57 3.48
CA LYS A 130 12.57 -27.75 2.66
C LYS A 130 12.24 -26.53 1.80
N ARG A 131 12.90 -25.38 2.04
CA ARG A 131 12.58 -24.07 1.41
C ARG A 131 11.08 -23.72 1.51
N GLN A 132 10.54 -23.94 2.69
CA GLN A 132 9.12 -23.73 3.00
C GLN A 132 8.96 -22.99 4.32
N TYR A 133 7.77 -22.42 4.53
CA TYR A 133 7.41 -21.76 5.78
C TYR A 133 6.38 -22.56 6.55
N ASP A 134 6.61 -22.77 7.83
CA ASP A 134 5.54 -23.01 8.79
C ASP A 134 4.92 -21.64 9.13
N LYS A 135 3.67 -21.46 8.74
CA LYS A 135 2.93 -20.21 8.90
C LYS A 135 2.10 -20.16 10.18
N SER A 136 2.28 -21.08 11.11
CA SER A 136 1.50 -21.17 12.35
C SER A 136 1.63 -19.90 13.21
N SER A 137 2.80 -19.22 13.17
CA SER A 137 3.05 -17.96 13.87
C SER A 137 2.48 -16.72 13.16
N TRP A 138 2.04 -16.86 11.88
CA TRP A 138 1.58 -15.72 11.06
C TRP A 138 0.11 -15.40 11.35
N ASN A 139 -0.16 -14.97 12.56
CA ASN A 139 -1.53 -14.70 13.00
C ASN A 139 -1.54 -13.56 14.03
N TYR A 140 -2.74 -13.16 14.41
CA TYR A 140 -2.97 -12.19 15.47
C TYR A 140 -3.13 -12.88 16.83
N GLN A 141 -3.04 -12.11 17.90
CA GLN A 141 -3.47 -12.52 19.23
C GLN A 141 -4.99 -12.47 19.28
N PHE A 142 -5.61 -13.48 19.89
CA PHE A 142 -7.06 -13.56 20.04
C PHE A 142 -7.47 -13.40 21.51
N ASP A 143 -8.66 -12.84 21.72
CA ASP A 143 -9.29 -12.82 23.03
C ASP A 143 -10.04 -14.14 23.32
N GLU A 144 -10.69 -14.20 24.49
CA GLU A 144 -11.45 -15.38 24.95
C GLU A 144 -12.66 -15.71 24.03
N ASN A 145 -13.14 -14.74 23.28
CA ASN A 145 -14.27 -14.88 22.36
C ASN A 145 -13.81 -15.20 20.91
N GLY A 146 -12.51 -15.31 20.68
CA GLY A 146 -11.94 -15.58 19.35
C GLY A 146 -11.83 -14.35 18.44
N TYR A 147 -11.95 -13.13 18.97
CA TYR A 147 -11.72 -11.90 18.21
C TYR A 147 -10.26 -11.47 18.31
N ALA A 148 -9.72 -10.95 17.21
CA ALA A 148 -8.37 -10.43 17.21
C ALA A 148 -8.25 -9.22 18.15
N LYS A 149 -7.27 -9.27 19.07
CA LYS A 149 -6.98 -8.19 20.00
C LYS A 149 -6.54 -6.93 19.25
N ARG A 150 -6.98 -5.79 19.73
CA ARG A 150 -6.70 -4.47 19.15
C ARG A 150 -6.08 -3.52 20.16
N ASP A 151 -5.22 -2.64 19.67
CA ASP A 151 -4.76 -1.45 20.36
C ASP A 151 -5.12 -0.22 19.54
N GLU A 152 -6.21 0.43 19.91
CA GLU A 152 -6.70 1.64 19.21
C GLU A 152 -5.81 2.86 19.47
N THR A 153 -4.90 2.78 20.46
CA THR A 153 -3.92 3.84 20.72
C THR A 153 -2.74 3.77 19.76
N LEU A 154 -2.55 2.65 19.07
CA LEU A 154 -1.42 2.35 18.17
C LEU A 154 -0.04 2.46 18.85
N THR A 155 0.02 2.22 20.16
CA THR A 155 1.26 2.36 20.96
C THR A 155 1.90 1.02 21.34
N HIS A 156 1.11 -0.06 21.36
CA HIS A 156 1.59 -1.39 21.71
C HIS A 156 2.68 -1.87 20.76
N PRO A 157 3.83 -2.39 21.23
CA PRO A 157 4.95 -2.78 20.37
C PRO A 157 4.62 -3.91 19.37
N ARG A 158 3.65 -4.77 19.70
CA ARG A 158 3.17 -5.83 18.78
C ARG A 158 2.00 -5.40 17.90
N CYS A 159 1.59 -4.13 17.95
CA CYS A 159 0.62 -3.58 17.02
C CYS A 159 1.20 -3.55 15.61
N VAL A 160 0.41 -3.97 14.62
CA VAL A 160 0.82 -3.95 13.19
C VAL A 160 1.38 -2.58 12.81
N TRP A 161 0.78 -1.50 13.30
CA TRP A 161 1.24 -0.14 13.05
C TRP A 161 2.71 0.10 13.44
N ASN A 162 3.12 -0.34 14.62
CA ASN A 162 4.49 -0.16 15.08
C ASN A 162 5.48 -1.07 14.35
N LEU A 163 5.07 -2.29 14.02
CA LEU A 163 5.87 -3.19 13.19
C LEU A 163 6.05 -2.63 11.78
N LEU A 164 5.00 -2.03 11.20
CA LEU A 164 5.05 -1.37 9.90
C LEU A 164 5.99 -0.16 9.93
N LYS A 165 5.90 0.70 10.95
CA LYS A 165 6.81 1.84 11.12
C LYS A 165 8.27 1.40 11.17
N ALA A 166 8.57 0.38 11.96
CA ALA A 166 9.90 -0.19 12.05
C ALA A 166 10.36 -0.77 10.70
N HIS A 167 9.45 -1.43 9.96
CA HIS A 167 9.78 -1.99 8.65
C HIS A 167 10.09 -0.90 7.61
N VAL A 168 9.25 0.13 7.51
CA VAL A 168 9.43 1.17 6.48
C VAL A 168 10.54 2.16 6.79
N SER A 169 11.03 2.23 8.03
CA SER A 169 12.12 3.13 8.44
C SER A 169 13.43 2.90 7.68
N ARG A 170 13.61 1.73 7.07
CA ARG A 170 14.77 1.40 6.23
C ARG A 170 14.76 2.06 4.84
N TYR A 171 13.60 2.51 4.37
CA TYR A 171 13.46 3.10 3.03
C TYR A 171 13.68 4.62 3.12
N THR A 172 14.93 5.02 3.03
CA THR A 172 15.27 6.46 2.98
C THR A 172 15.10 7.01 1.57
N PRO A 173 14.67 8.28 1.43
CA PRO A 173 14.68 8.99 0.14
C PRO A 173 16.05 9.06 -0.48
#